data_a80cadf6ab9365ef798481ef64294404
#
_entry.id   a80cadf6ab9365ef798481ef64294404
#
_cell.length_a   1.000
_cell.length_b   1.000
_cell.length_c   1.000
_cell.angle_alpha   90.00
_cell.angle_beta   90.00
_cell.angle_gamma   90.00
#
_symmetry.space_group_name_H-M   'P 1'
#
loop_
_entity.id
_entity.type
_entity.pdbx_description
1 polymer ?
#
loop_
_entity_poly.entity_id
_entity_poly.type
_entity_poly.pdbx_seq_one_letter_code
_entity_poly.pdbx_strand_id
1 'polypeptide(L)'
;GSAKEKAIQFYRSCMDTQRIESQGTQPLKDLLNQVGGWNITGIGKAKDFNETLQTLMGRYSTFPFFRVLVGPSPFDPKANIIQIDHPEFEVPLESKFKTKNYLEVTYQRLRKGKNRPVDGSPDLFSPTLSFISKLQRVVTPLQERQRRGMLFFRTTIRELQEKAPAIDWLSCLQAVFHPMPMNVSQPITVHDMDYLTGMSQLIEEWQKERALTMYMIVCLVGNLSPALDSRFQDARLELSEILYGKKGSSMIPAERWRKCLTDTSSFFEPVLGQMIVQEIFPQQTKKLAEQMFSEIQDALYGQLDQLEWMDEQTRQEAKVLVSRLQVEIGYPAHILQTAKVNLEYQNLEINEDTFFLNVVACLKVLRENSYMKLLQHHPQHNWQVSPWAVHSYYSIRHHMVVFPAGMFRSPFFHMEFPSAVNFGAIGVFMAHELLHTFYGYVLPGGCHTCNRSALQKSIDCLVEHYESYRFKVNGTFTLLENTADTGGLTIAYQAYKNWLKKHKEKNLPKIGLSHDQLFY
;
A
#
# COMPACT_ATOMS: atom_id res chain seq x y z
N GLY A 1 -15.05 -24.79 4.43
CA GLY A 1 -14.48 -24.70 3.08
C GLY A 1 -13.06 -24.17 3.11
N SER A 2 -12.29 -24.44 2.06
CA SER A 2 -10.93 -23.91 1.90
C SER A 2 -10.96 -22.39 1.67
N ALA A 3 -9.83 -21.71 1.90
CA ALA A 3 -9.70 -20.29 1.60
C ALA A 3 -10.03 -19.97 0.12
N LYS A 4 -9.64 -20.88 -0.79
CA LYS A 4 -9.95 -20.77 -2.23
C LYS A 4 -11.45 -20.80 -2.50
N GLU A 5 -12.19 -21.72 -1.87
CA GLU A 5 -13.65 -21.78 -2.01
C GLU A 5 -14.31 -20.50 -1.50
N LYS A 6 -13.87 -19.99 -0.35
CA LYS A 6 -14.38 -18.73 0.23
C LYS A 6 -14.12 -17.53 -0.69
N ALA A 7 -12.94 -17.44 -1.30
CA ALA A 7 -12.64 -16.41 -2.28
C ALA A 7 -13.54 -16.47 -3.51
N ILE A 8 -13.81 -17.67 -4.02
CA ILE A 8 -14.72 -17.89 -5.16
C ILE A 8 -16.16 -17.51 -4.79
N GLN A 9 -16.64 -17.91 -3.62
CA GLN A 9 -17.97 -17.55 -3.13
C GLN A 9 -18.12 -16.04 -2.93
N PHE A 10 -17.07 -15.38 -2.39
CA PHE A 10 -17.03 -13.91 -2.27
C PHE A 10 -17.15 -13.24 -3.64
N TYR A 11 -16.34 -13.67 -4.61
CA TYR A 11 -16.40 -13.14 -5.98
C TYR A 11 -17.77 -13.32 -6.61
N ARG A 12 -18.38 -14.50 -6.48
CA ARG A 12 -19.73 -14.79 -7.00
C ARG A 12 -20.79 -13.90 -6.36
N SER A 13 -20.72 -13.70 -5.04
CA SER A 13 -21.65 -12.79 -4.35
C SER A 13 -21.52 -11.34 -4.82
N CYS A 14 -20.31 -10.91 -5.15
CA CYS A 14 -20.06 -9.60 -5.75
C CYS A 14 -20.64 -9.47 -7.16
N MET A 15 -20.61 -10.54 -7.95
CA MET A 15 -21.14 -10.56 -9.32
C MET A 15 -22.66 -10.58 -9.40
N ASP A 16 -23.35 -10.97 -8.34
CA ASP A 16 -24.83 -11.03 -8.28
C ASP A 16 -25.43 -9.63 -8.05
N THR A 17 -25.36 -8.80 -9.07
CA THR A 17 -25.86 -7.42 -9.04
C THR A 17 -27.36 -7.34 -8.81
N GLN A 18 -28.15 -8.32 -9.30
CA GLN A 18 -29.60 -8.32 -9.11
C GLN A 18 -29.94 -8.43 -7.63
N ARG A 19 -29.29 -9.30 -6.89
CA ARG A 19 -29.49 -9.46 -5.46
C ARG A 19 -29.04 -8.23 -4.68
N ILE A 20 -27.88 -7.66 -5.02
CA ILE A 20 -27.37 -6.43 -4.41
C ILE A 20 -28.35 -5.28 -4.60
N GLU A 21 -28.88 -5.07 -5.82
CA GLU A 21 -29.88 -4.06 -6.11
C GLU A 21 -31.19 -4.29 -5.34
N SER A 22 -31.64 -5.53 -5.22
CA SER A 22 -32.86 -5.87 -4.50
C SER A 22 -32.77 -5.55 -2.99
N GLN A 23 -31.60 -5.73 -2.39
CA GLN A 23 -31.35 -5.39 -0.99
C GLN A 23 -31.19 -3.88 -0.76
N GLY A 24 -30.72 -3.16 -1.76
CA GLY A 24 -30.58 -1.70 -1.76
C GLY A 24 -29.73 -1.18 -0.59
N THR A 25 -30.26 -0.21 0.15
CA THR A 25 -29.60 0.38 1.32
C THR A 25 -29.92 -0.31 2.64
N GLN A 26 -30.80 -1.30 2.64
CA GLN A 26 -31.28 -1.91 3.88
C GLN A 26 -30.16 -2.54 4.74
N PRO A 27 -29.18 -3.29 4.17
CA PRO A 27 -28.11 -3.85 4.96
C PRO A 27 -27.27 -2.79 5.69
N LEU A 28 -27.02 -1.64 5.05
CA LEU A 28 -26.32 -0.51 5.68
C LEU A 28 -27.15 0.11 6.80
N LYS A 29 -28.45 0.29 6.60
CA LYS A 29 -29.35 0.83 7.64
C LYS A 29 -29.38 -0.07 8.86
N ASP A 30 -29.47 -1.39 8.67
CA ASP A 30 -29.47 -2.37 9.74
C ASP A 30 -28.15 -2.31 10.53
N LEU A 31 -27.02 -2.20 9.83
CA LEU A 31 -25.71 -2.06 10.45
C LEU A 31 -25.59 -0.75 11.24
N LEU A 32 -26.01 0.38 10.68
CA LEU A 32 -25.99 1.67 11.37
C LEU A 32 -26.85 1.66 12.64
N ASN A 33 -27.99 0.97 12.63
CA ASN A 33 -28.82 0.81 13.81
C ASN A 33 -28.13 -0.02 14.90
N GLN A 34 -27.34 -1.03 14.53
CA GLN A 34 -26.56 -1.83 15.47
C GLN A 34 -25.38 -1.05 16.09
N VAL A 35 -24.74 -0.19 15.30
CA VAL A 35 -23.58 0.59 15.75
C VAL A 35 -23.94 1.59 16.83
N GLY A 36 -25.18 2.07 16.88
CA GLY A 36 -25.58 2.88 18.00
C GLY A 36 -26.49 4.05 17.74
N GLY A 37 -27.57 3.81 17.01
CA GLY A 37 -28.71 4.72 17.00
C GLY A 37 -28.31 6.15 16.61
N TRP A 38 -27.83 6.30 15.44
CA TRP A 38 -27.51 7.60 14.88
C TRP A 38 -28.80 8.27 14.48
N ASN A 39 -29.01 9.50 14.93
CA ASN A 39 -30.22 10.30 14.69
C ASN A 39 -30.59 10.47 13.21
N ILE A 40 -29.80 9.92 12.28
CA ILE A 40 -30.11 9.88 10.85
C ILE A 40 -31.29 8.97 10.56
N THR A 41 -31.42 7.85 11.27
CA THR A 41 -32.52 6.89 11.10
C THR A 41 -33.66 7.13 12.07
N GLY A 42 -33.46 8.00 13.06
CA GLY A 42 -34.48 8.35 14.07
C GLY A 42 -34.73 7.25 15.12
N ILE A 43 -33.85 6.26 15.22
CA ILE A 43 -34.02 5.11 16.14
C ILE A 43 -32.71 4.93 16.97
N GLY A 44 -32.82 4.99 18.29
CA GLY A 44 -31.79 4.58 19.24
C GLY A 44 -31.17 5.68 20.10
N LYS A 45 -30.52 5.28 21.20
CA LYS A 45 -29.76 6.16 22.09
C LYS A 45 -28.39 6.43 21.51
N ALA A 46 -27.91 7.67 21.57
CA ALA A 46 -26.53 8.02 21.26
C ALA A 46 -25.59 7.26 22.21
N LYS A 47 -24.65 6.50 21.64
CA LYS A 47 -23.55 5.91 22.40
C LYS A 47 -22.47 6.96 22.67
N ASP A 48 -21.64 6.69 23.69
CA ASP A 48 -20.46 7.49 23.96
C ASP A 48 -19.52 7.52 22.73
N PHE A 49 -18.80 8.63 22.57
CA PHE A 49 -17.86 8.83 21.46
C PHE A 49 -16.82 7.71 21.37
N ASN A 50 -16.17 7.39 22.51
CA ASN A 50 -15.14 6.35 22.53
C ASN A 50 -15.72 4.95 22.32
N GLU A 51 -16.90 4.63 22.81
CA GLU A 51 -17.59 3.36 22.51
C GLU A 51 -17.90 3.22 21.02
N THR A 52 -18.36 4.29 20.39
CA THR A 52 -18.63 4.31 18.94
C THR A 52 -17.34 4.11 18.16
N LEU A 53 -16.27 4.82 18.52
CA LEU A 53 -14.96 4.68 17.86
C LEU A 53 -14.40 3.27 18.01
N GLN A 54 -14.49 2.66 19.18
CA GLN A 54 -14.06 1.27 19.42
C GLN A 54 -14.83 0.28 18.55
N THR A 55 -16.13 0.48 18.39
CA THR A 55 -16.96 -0.34 17.51
C THR A 55 -16.54 -0.21 16.04
N LEU A 56 -16.31 1.01 15.56
CA LEU A 56 -15.85 1.26 14.19
C LEU A 56 -14.49 0.62 13.93
N MET A 57 -13.56 0.77 14.84
CA MET A 57 -12.21 0.23 14.70
C MET A 57 -12.18 -1.29 14.83
N GLY A 58 -12.84 -1.83 15.85
CA GLY A 58 -12.77 -3.25 16.20
C GLY A 58 -13.63 -4.17 15.32
N ARG A 59 -14.80 -3.71 14.88
CA ARG A 59 -15.73 -4.52 14.07
C ARG A 59 -15.67 -4.25 12.59
N TYR A 60 -15.41 -3.00 12.20
CA TYR A 60 -15.54 -2.56 10.81
C TYR A 60 -14.23 -2.07 10.19
N SER A 61 -13.11 -2.22 10.88
CA SER A 61 -11.78 -1.76 10.44
C SER A 61 -11.82 -0.33 9.88
N THR A 62 -12.60 0.53 10.54
CA THR A 62 -12.77 1.93 10.16
C THR A 62 -12.05 2.81 11.16
N PHE A 63 -11.12 3.63 10.66
CA PHE A 63 -10.18 4.44 11.43
C PHE A 63 -10.34 5.93 11.09
N PRO A 64 -11.35 6.64 11.67
CA PRO A 64 -11.63 8.02 11.29
C PRO A 64 -10.56 9.03 11.70
N PHE A 65 -9.91 8.84 12.85
CA PHE A 65 -9.04 9.84 13.45
C PHE A 65 -7.56 9.49 13.41
N PHE A 66 -7.24 8.24 13.36
CA PHE A 66 -5.87 7.71 13.23
C PHE A 66 -5.95 6.31 12.65
N ARG A 67 -4.87 5.86 12.03
CA ARG A 67 -4.76 4.46 11.58
C ARG A 67 -3.82 3.68 12.48
N VAL A 68 -4.09 2.41 12.60
CA VAL A 68 -3.30 1.45 13.37
C VAL A 68 -2.69 0.44 12.42
N LEU A 69 -1.38 0.34 12.45
CA LEU A 69 -0.59 -0.55 11.61
C LEU A 69 0.21 -1.51 12.49
N VAL A 70 0.53 -2.67 11.95
CA VAL A 70 1.51 -3.59 12.55
C VAL A 70 2.62 -3.83 11.54
N GLY A 71 3.83 -3.61 11.95
CA GLY A 71 4.99 -3.80 11.09
C GLY A 71 6.29 -3.81 11.88
N PRO A 72 7.42 -4.04 11.18
CA PRO A 72 8.72 -4.05 11.81
C PRO A 72 8.99 -2.77 12.59
N SER A 73 9.49 -2.93 13.81
CA SER A 73 9.87 -1.77 14.62
C SER A 73 11.01 -1.00 13.96
N PRO A 74 10.92 0.33 13.86
CA PRO A 74 12.06 1.15 13.43
C PRO A 74 13.28 1.03 14.35
N PHE A 75 13.06 0.57 15.59
CA PHE A 75 14.08 0.48 16.64
C PHE A 75 14.59 -0.95 16.86
N ASP A 76 13.82 -1.95 16.44
CA ASP A 76 14.18 -3.37 16.49
C ASP A 76 13.62 -4.10 15.27
N PRO A 77 14.43 -4.30 14.23
CA PRO A 77 13.98 -4.94 12.99
C PRO A 77 13.51 -6.40 13.16
N LYS A 78 13.82 -7.04 14.29
CA LYS A 78 13.44 -8.43 14.57
C LYS A 78 12.06 -8.57 15.20
N ALA A 79 11.43 -7.47 15.57
CA ALA A 79 10.12 -7.47 16.21
C ALA A 79 9.12 -6.62 15.44
N ASN A 80 7.87 -7.07 15.40
CA ASN A 80 6.75 -6.24 14.98
C ASN A 80 6.25 -5.38 16.13
N ILE A 81 5.80 -4.19 15.84
CA ILE A 81 5.26 -3.24 16.80
C ILE A 81 3.99 -2.59 16.26
N ILE A 82 3.12 -2.18 17.17
CA ILE A 82 1.96 -1.35 16.84
C ILE A 82 2.48 0.04 16.43
N GLN A 83 2.03 0.51 15.28
CA GLN A 83 2.35 1.83 14.75
C GLN A 83 1.07 2.65 14.58
N ILE A 84 1.11 3.90 14.98
CA ILE A 84 -0.02 4.82 14.88
C ILE A 84 0.40 6.00 13.99
N ASP A 85 -0.44 6.29 13.01
CA ASP A 85 -0.24 7.39 12.05
C ASP A 85 -1.56 8.14 11.85
N HIS A 86 -1.50 9.26 11.13
CA HIS A 86 -2.71 9.94 10.67
C HIS A 86 -3.50 9.06 9.72
N PRO A 87 -4.83 9.27 9.55
CA PRO A 87 -5.61 8.54 8.58
C PRO A 87 -5.18 8.86 7.14
N GLU A 88 -5.48 7.97 6.22
CA GLU A 88 -5.48 8.31 4.81
C GLU A 88 -6.78 9.06 4.50
N PHE A 89 -6.65 10.34 4.18
CA PHE A 89 -7.79 11.16 3.80
C PHE A 89 -8.12 10.92 2.32
N GLU A 90 -9.28 10.34 2.04
CA GLU A 90 -9.72 10.06 0.67
C GLU A 90 -9.99 11.32 -0.15
N VAL A 91 -10.15 12.47 0.50
CA VAL A 91 -10.56 13.71 -0.14
C VAL A 91 -9.49 14.79 0.02
N PRO A 92 -8.91 15.27 -1.09
CA PRO A 92 -7.98 16.40 -1.07
C PRO A 92 -8.65 17.68 -0.55
N LEU A 93 -7.91 18.47 0.23
CA LEU A 93 -8.36 19.78 0.77
C LEU A 93 -8.95 20.75 -0.28
N GLU A 94 -8.45 20.66 -1.51
CA GLU A 94 -8.81 21.54 -2.63
C GLU A 94 -10.22 21.27 -3.18
N SER A 95 -10.84 20.18 -2.78
CA SER A 95 -12.11 19.69 -3.35
C SER A 95 -13.33 19.90 -2.47
N LYS A 96 -13.32 20.88 -1.56
CA LYS A 96 -14.36 21.12 -0.56
C LYS A 96 -15.80 21.14 -1.09
N PHE A 97 -16.04 21.82 -2.22
CA PHE A 97 -17.39 21.92 -2.80
C PHE A 97 -17.88 20.59 -3.36
N LYS A 98 -16.98 19.80 -3.87
CA LYS A 98 -17.24 18.51 -4.52
C LYS A 98 -17.56 17.42 -3.50
N THR A 99 -16.88 17.47 -2.36
CA THR A 99 -17.14 16.59 -1.21
C THR A 99 -18.50 16.90 -0.57
N LYS A 100 -18.91 18.16 -0.53
CA LYS A 100 -20.23 18.55 -0.02
C LYS A 100 -21.34 17.84 -0.81
N ASN A 101 -21.29 17.88 -2.13
CA ASN A 101 -22.27 17.20 -2.99
C ASN A 101 -22.30 15.69 -2.77
N TYR A 102 -21.13 15.05 -2.62
CA TYR A 102 -21.05 13.62 -2.31
C TYR A 102 -21.70 13.28 -0.96
N LEU A 103 -21.41 14.05 0.08
CA LEU A 103 -22.00 13.87 1.39
C LEU A 103 -23.52 14.09 1.37
N GLU A 104 -23.98 15.11 0.68
CA GLU A 104 -25.43 15.40 0.51
C GLU A 104 -26.13 14.25 -0.22
N VAL A 105 -25.58 13.75 -1.30
CA VAL A 105 -26.11 12.62 -2.06
C VAL A 105 -26.14 11.36 -1.19
N THR A 106 -25.07 11.08 -0.46
CA THR A 106 -24.98 9.92 0.46
C THR A 106 -26.02 10.02 1.57
N TYR A 107 -26.16 11.19 2.19
CA TYR A 107 -27.15 11.44 3.23
C TYR A 107 -28.58 11.31 2.72
N GLN A 108 -28.89 11.92 1.58
CA GLN A 108 -30.22 11.81 0.96
C GLN A 108 -30.57 10.36 0.61
N ARG A 109 -29.60 9.56 0.17
CA ARG A 109 -29.79 8.13 -0.12
C ARG A 109 -30.03 7.31 1.14
N LEU A 110 -29.32 7.58 2.22
CA LEU A 110 -29.56 6.97 3.52
C LEU A 110 -30.95 7.32 4.08
N ARG A 111 -31.47 8.51 3.76
CA ARG A 111 -32.74 9.03 4.25
C ARG A 111 -33.96 8.65 3.39
N LYS A 112 -33.80 8.29 2.13
CA LYS A 112 -34.87 7.96 1.18
C LYS A 112 -35.65 6.68 1.49
N GLY A 113 -35.97 6.44 2.78
CA GLY A 113 -36.98 5.48 3.20
C GLY A 113 -38.22 6.13 3.81
N LYS A 114 -38.25 7.46 3.93
CA LYS A 114 -39.42 8.22 4.39
C LYS A 114 -39.73 9.30 3.37
N ASN A 115 -40.87 9.16 2.68
CA ASN A 115 -41.44 10.14 1.78
C ASN A 115 -41.76 11.44 2.52
N ARG A 116 -40.81 12.36 2.64
CA ARG A 116 -41.05 13.80 2.85
C ARG A 116 -39.77 14.59 2.59
N PRO A 117 -39.77 15.60 1.71
CA PRO A 117 -38.76 16.64 1.75
C PRO A 117 -39.01 17.42 3.07
N VAL A 118 -38.02 17.40 3.96
CA VAL A 118 -38.04 18.27 5.13
C VAL A 118 -37.29 19.53 4.73
N ASP A 119 -38.04 20.52 4.26
CA ASP A 119 -37.62 21.91 4.31
C ASP A 119 -37.27 22.23 5.77
N GLY A 120 -36.01 22.64 6.04
CA GLY A 120 -35.57 23.03 7.37
C GLY A 120 -34.64 22.06 8.11
N SER A 121 -34.05 21.04 7.45
CA SER A 121 -32.94 20.28 8.08
C SER A 121 -31.74 21.20 8.27
N PRO A 122 -31.14 21.26 9.48
CA PRO A 122 -29.90 22.02 9.65
C PRO A 122 -28.83 21.50 8.68
N ASP A 123 -28.07 22.41 8.09
CA ASP A 123 -26.93 22.06 7.26
C ASP A 123 -25.89 21.32 8.12
N LEU A 124 -25.88 19.99 8.06
CA LEU A 124 -24.92 19.12 8.77
C LEU A 124 -23.62 18.95 8.01
N PHE A 125 -23.58 19.30 6.72
CA PHE A 125 -22.46 19.03 5.85
C PHE A 125 -21.37 20.08 5.96
N SER A 126 -21.72 21.36 6.02
CA SER A 126 -20.73 22.42 6.14
C SER A 126 -19.92 22.33 7.44
N PRO A 127 -20.51 22.06 8.62
CA PRO A 127 -19.74 21.78 9.83
C PRO A 127 -18.84 20.53 9.70
N THR A 128 -19.34 19.45 9.12
CA THR A 128 -18.57 18.23 8.91
C THR A 128 -17.36 18.47 8.01
N LEU A 129 -17.53 19.17 6.90
CA LEU A 129 -16.43 19.54 6.00
C LEU A 129 -15.43 20.49 6.67
N SER A 130 -15.91 21.41 7.51
CA SER A 130 -15.04 22.27 8.31
C SER A 130 -14.18 21.46 9.28
N PHE A 131 -14.77 20.47 9.94
CA PHE A 131 -14.03 19.54 10.81
C PHE A 131 -12.98 18.75 10.04
N ILE A 132 -13.33 18.13 8.90
CA ILE A 132 -12.41 17.37 8.06
C ILE A 132 -11.25 18.27 7.61
N SER A 133 -11.52 19.49 7.17
CA SER A 133 -10.49 20.46 6.79
C SER A 133 -9.54 20.78 7.93
N LYS A 134 -10.07 21.01 9.14
CA LYS A 134 -9.24 21.28 10.32
C LYS A 134 -8.39 20.07 10.68
N LEU A 135 -8.96 18.88 10.62
CA LEU A 135 -8.26 17.64 10.91
C LEU A 135 -7.10 17.39 9.92
N GLN A 136 -7.32 17.64 8.63
CA GLN A 136 -6.27 17.53 7.61
C GLN A 136 -5.14 18.54 7.81
N ARG A 137 -5.44 19.73 8.28
CA ARG A 137 -4.45 20.80 8.50
C ARG A 137 -3.51 20.54 9.67
N VAL A 138 -3.89 19.72 10.64
CA VAL A 138 -3.00 19.34 11.75
C VAL A 138 -2.00 18.25 11.39
N VAL A 139 -2.11 17.62 10.21
CA VAL A 139 -1.10 16.70 9.69
C VAL A 139 0.19 17.44 9.42
N THR A 140 1.29 16.96 9.98
CA THR A 140 2.62 17.51 9.69
C THR A 140 3.11 16.91 8.36
N PRO A 141 3.43 17.74 7.35
CA PRO A 141 3.95 17.26 6.07
C PRO A 141 5.20 16.38 6.26
N LEU A 142 5.30 15.29 5.48
CA LEU A 142 6.42 14.36 5.59
C LEU A 142 7.79 15.06 5.43
N GLN A 143 7.90 16.00 4.49
CA GLN A 143 9.12 16.78 4.28
C GLN A 143 9.54 17.57 5.51
N GLU A 144 8.57 18.14 6.24
CA GLU A 144 8.85 18.87 7.47
C GLU A 144 9.28 17.93 8.59
N ARG A 145 8.66 16.75 8.72
CA ARG A 145 9.07 15.71 9.68
C ARG A 145 10.49 15.21 9.39
N GLN A 146 10.83 15.01 8.11
CA GLN A 146 12.18 14.65 7.66
C GLN A 146 13.20 15.74 8.02
N ARG A 147 12.87 16.99 7.75
CA ARG A 147 13.74 18.15 8.07
C ARG A 147 14.04 18.25 9.57
N ARG A 148 13.05 17.95 10.41
CA ARG A 148 13.20 17.96 11.88
C ARG A 148 13.86 16.70 12.44
N GLY A 149 14.08 15.67 11.63
CA GLY A 149 14.55 14.36 12.07
C GLY A 149 13.53 13.59 12.92
N MET A 150 12.22 13.91 12.77
CA MET A 150 11.13 13.41 13.62
C MET A 150 10.20 12.48 12.85
N LEU A 151 10.73 11.38 12.32
CA LEU A 151 9.94 10.42 11.53
C LEU A 151 9.21 9.39 12.40
N PHE A 152 9.78 9.07 13.56
CA PHE A 152 9.25 8.03 14.44
C PHE A 152 9.46 8.40 15.90
N PHE A 153 8.44 8.19 16.72
CA PHE A 153 8.50 8.35 18.17
C PHE A 153 8.20 7.02 18.84
N ARG A 154 9.11 6.56 19.69
CA ARG A 154 8.83 5.46 20.61
C ARG A 154 8.08 6.00 21.82
N THR A 155 6.96 5.39 22.15
CA THR A 155 6.12 5.79 23.28
C THR A 155 5.41 4.57 23.87
N THR A 156 4.55 4.80 24.85
CA THR A 156 3.66 3.80 25.45
C THR A 156 2.21 4.30 25.36
N ILE A 157 1.26 3.39 25.58
CA ILE A 157 -0.17 3.77 25.64
C ILE A 157 -0.40 4.83 26.74
N ARG A 158 0.29 4.72 27.88
CA ARG A 158 0.20 5.69 28.98
C ARG A 158 0.62 7.09 28.54
N GLU A 159 1.79 7.22 27.94
CA GLU A 159 2.31 8.51 27.47
C GLU A 159 1.43 9.10 26.37
N LEU A 160 0.91 8.25 25.48
CA LEU A 160 0.00 8.67 24.44
C LEU A 160 -1.33 9.17 25.02
N GLN A 161 -1.86 8.52 26.06
CA GLN A 161 -3.05 8.95 26.77
C GLN A 161 -2.89 10.33 27.41
N GLU A 162 -1.72 10.65 27.92
CA GLU A 162 -1.40 11.96 28.49
C GLU A 162 -1.33 13.05 27.41
N LYS A 163 -0.74 12.73 26.25
CA LYS A 163 -0.54 13.70 25.15
C LYS A 163 -1.78 13.91 24.28
N ALA A 164 -2.63 12.93 24.14
CA ALA A 164 -3.84 12.97 23.32
C ALA A 164 -5.05 12.38 24.07
N PRO A 165 -5.54 13.07 25.12
CA PRO A 165 -6.48 12.51 26.09
C PRO A 165 -7.91 12.30 25.58
N ALA A 166 -8.30 12.87 24.44
CA ALA A 166 -9.65 12.73 23.89
C ALA A 166 -9.99 11.29 23.46
N ILE A 167 -8.99 10.47 23.17
CA ILE A 167 -9.14 9.07 22.78
C ILE A 167 -8.86 8.18 24.00
N ASP A 168 -9.71 7.20 24.25
CA ASP A 168 -9.40 6.08 25.15
C ASP A 168 -8.51 5.06 24.42
N TRP A 169 -7.22 5.33 24.41
CA TRP A 169 -6.25 4.57 23.63
C TRP A 169 -6.18 3.09 24.00
N LEU A 170 -6.20 2.78 25.28
CA LEU A 170 -6.15 1.39 25.72
C LEU A 170 -7.36 0.60 25.21
N SER A 171 -8.56 1.13 25.41
CA SER A 171 -9.79 0.46 24.97
C SER A 171 -9.90 0.36 23.44
N CYS A 172 -9.48 1.40 22.72
CA CYS A 172 -9.44 1.37 21.27
C CYS A 172 -8.47 0.30 20.73
N LEU A 173 -7.27 0.22 21.28
CA LEU A 173 -6.28 -0.77 20.85
C LEU A 173 -6.65 -2.20 21.29
N GLN A 174 -7.27 -2.36 22.44
CA GLN A 174 -7.85 -3.64 22.86
C GLN A 174 -8.94 -4.12 21.89
N ALA A 175 -9.79 -3.21 21.42
CA ALA A 175 -10.82 -3.55 20.43
C ALA A 175 -10.22 -4.00 19.09
N VAL A 176 -9.13 -3.39 18.65
CA VAL A 176 -8.42 -3.76 17.41
C VAL A 176 -7.68 -5.09 17.55
N PHE A 177 -7.00 -5.32 18.67
CA PHE A 177 -6.13 -6.47 18.87
C PHE A 177 -6.74 -7.59 19.72
N HIS A 178 -8.05 -7.52 19.99
CA HIS A 178 -8.74 -8.61 20.68
C HIS A 178 -8.46 -9.97 19.98
N PRO A 179 -8.17 -11.05 20.71
CA PRO A 179 -8.24 -11.23 22.17
C PRO A 179 -6.93 -10.96 22.93
N MET A 180 -5.94 -10.30 22.31
CA MET A 180 -4.66 -10.02 22.97
C MET A 180 -4.84 -9.06 24.13
N PRO A 181 -4.45 -9.44 25.36
CA PRO A 181 -4.47 -8.51 26.49
C PRO A 181 -3.43 -7.41 26.31
N MET A 182 -3.83 -6.17 26.53
CA MET A 182 -2.95 -5.01 26.50
C MET A 182 -2.98 -4.29 27.83
N ASN A 183 -1.87 -3.62 28.17
CA ASN A 183 -1.78 -2.74 29.31
C ASN A 183 -1.20 -1.39 28.88
N VAL A 184 -1.26 -0.41 29.75
CA VAL A 184 -0.80 0.95 29.48
C VAL A 184 0.70 1.08 29.22
N SER A 185 1.48 0.05 29.56
CA SER A 185 2.93 0.01 29.29
C SER A 185 3.28 -0.55 27.91
N GLN A 186 2.29 -0.94 27.11
CA GLN A 186 2.50 -1.46 25.75
C GLN A 186 3.33 -0.47 24.92
N PRO A 187 4.48 -0.89 24.36
CA PRO A 187 5.27 -0.06 23.47
C PRO A 187 4.54 0.20 22.16
N ILE A 188 4.61 1.43 21.66
CA ILE A 188 4.00 1.89 20.43
C ILE A 188 4.97 2.78 19.69
N THR A 189 4.93 2.75 18.36
CA THR A 189 5.59 3.74 17.50
C THR A 189 4.55 4.69 16.93
N VAL A 190 4.78 5.98 17.07
CA VAL A 190 3.95 7.05 16.52
C VAL A 190 4.70 7.74 15.39
N HIS A 191 4.04 7.97 14.25
CA HIS A 191 4.65 8.62 13.09
C HIS A 191 4.54 10.15 13.13
N ASP A 192 3.46 10.68 13.68
CA ASP A 192 3.20 12.13 13.77
C ASP A 192 2.53 12.46 15.11
N MET A 193 3.34 12.71 16.14
CA MET A 193 2.82 13.03 17.47
C MET A 193 2.10 14.39 17.49
N ASP A 194 2.57 15.37 16.73
CA ASP A 194 1.93 16.68 16.66
C ASP A 194 0.52 16.57 16.07
N TYR A 195 0.34 15.68 15.08
CA TYR A 195 -0.99 15.37 14.57
C TYR A 195 -1.89 14.78 15.66
N LEU A 196 -1.44 13.78 16.39
CA LEU A 196 -2.26 13.12 17.41
C LEU A 196 -2.68 14.09 18.52
N THR A 197 -1.78 14.97 18.94
CA THR A 197 -2.07 16.02 19.92
C THR A 197 -3.10 17.03 19.36
N GLY A 198 -2.91 17.51 18.16
CA GLY A 198 -3.82 18.43 17.49
C GLY A 198 -5.18 17.80 17.21
N MET A 199 -5.21 16.55 16.78
CA MET A 199 -6.43 15.75 16.62
C MET A 199 -7.21 15.64 17.93
N SER A 200 -6.55 15.33 19.03
CA SER A 200 -7.17 15.22 20.35
C SER A 200 -7.81 16.56 20.78
N GLN A 201 -7.11 17.68 20.58
CA GLN A 201 -7.66 19.01 20.87
C GLN A 201 -8.90 19.32 20.02
N LEU A 202 -8.87 18.98 18.73
CA LEU A 202 -10.05 19.14 17.85
C LEU A 202 -11.23 18.29 18.30
N ILE A 203 -10.99 17.06 18.73
CA ILE A 203 -12.07 16.20 19.24
C ILE A 203 -12.70 16.82 20.49
N GLU A 204 -11.90 17.31 21.43
CA GLU A 204 -12.40 17.99 22.63
C GLU A 204 -13.20 19.23 22.30
N GLU A 205 -12.73 20.06 21.36
CA GLU A 205 -13.41 21.26 20.90
C GLU A 205 -14.78 20.93 20.23
N TRP A 206 -14.82 19.84 19.45
CA TRP A 206 -15.99 19.46 18.66
C TRP A 206 -16.88 18.37 19.30
N GLN A 207 -16.60 17.95 20.52
CA GLN A 207 -17.23 16.80 21.18
C GLN A 207 -18.76 16.89 21.28
N LYS A 208 -19.31 18.12 21.40
CA LYS A 208 -20.74 18.36 21.48
C LYS A 208 -21.40 18.57 20.11
N GLU A 209 -20.62 18.64 19.06
CA GLU A 209 -21.10 18.92 17.72
C GLU A 209 -21.50 17.65 16.98
N ARG A 210 -22.64 17.71 16.30
CA ARG A 210 -23.10 16.60 15.43
C ARG A 210 -22.12 16.27 14.29
N ALA A 211 -21.31 17.25 13.90
CA ALA A 211 -20.31 17.09 12.85
C ALA A 211 -19.30 15.97 13.14
N LEU A 212 -18.91 15.78 14.40
CA LEU A 212 -17.98 14.71 14.81
C LEU A 212 -18.58 13.32 14.57
N THR A 213 -19.83 13.12 14.98
CA THR A 213 -20.56 11.87 14.74
C THR A 213 -20.80 11.65 13.24
N MET A 214 -21.18 12.70 12.51
CA MET A 214 -21.37 12.63 11.05
C MET A 214 -20.07 12.25 10.34
N TYR A 215 -18.94 12.77 10.77
CA TYR A 215 -17.63 12.40 10.21
C TYR A 215 -17.33 10.90 10.39
N MET A 216 -17.59 10.36 11.57
CA MET A 216 -17.44 8.91 11.81
C MET A 216 -18.35 8.07 10.90
N ILE A 217 -19.60 8.52 10.68
CA ILE A 217 -20.52 7.85 9.74
C ILE A 217 -19.96 7.88 8.31
N VAL A 218 -19.50 9.04 7.88
CA VAL A 218 -18.95 9.22 6.53
C VAL A 218 -17.79 8.25 6.29
N CYS A 219 -16.91 8.09 7.27
CA CYS A 219 -15.81 7.14 7.17
C CYS A 219 -16.31 5.69 7.08
N LEU A 220 -17.30 5.31 7.89
CA LEU A 220 -17.89 3.97 7.86
C LEU A 220 -18.58 3.68 6.52
N VAL A 221 -19.41 4.61 6.06
CA VAL A 221 -20.11 4.48 4.76
C VAL A 221 -19.11 4.45 3.61
N GLY A 222 -18.04 5.23 3.68
CA GLY A 222 -16.95 5.19 2.71
C GLY A 222 -16.34 3.79 2.57
N ASN A 223 -16.06 3.13 3.67
CA ASN A 223 -15.52 1.77 3.69
C ASN A 223 -16.51 0.71 3.16
N LEU A 224 -17.79 0.89 3.40
CA LEU A 224 -18.83 -0.09 3.06
C LEU A 224 -19.56 0.19 1.74
N SER A 225 -19.45 1.40 1.21
CA SER A 225 -20.15 1.79 -0.03
C SER A 225 -19.79 0.91 -1.24
N PRO A 226 -18.58 0.36 -1.40
CA PRO A 226 -18.28 -0.59 -2.47
C PRO A 226 -19.16 -1.85 -2.47
N ALA A 227 -19.73 -2.20 -1.33
CA ALA A 227 -20.60 -3.37 -1.16
C ALA A 227 -22.09 -3.09 -1.36
N LEU A 228 -22.45 -1.85 -1.69
CA LEU A 228 -23.83 -1.40 -1.85
C LEU A 228 -24.27 -1.33 -3.32
N ASP A 229 -25.50 -0.90 -3.55
CA ASP A 229 -26.15 -0.87 -4.87
C ASP A 229 -25.52 0.14 -5.86
N SER A 230 -26.03 0.15 -7.09
CA SER A 230 -25.55 1.00 -8.17
C SER A 230 -25.54 2.48 -7.82
N ARG A 231 -26.48 2.96 -7.03
CA ARG A 231 -26.57 4.37 -6.63
C ARG A 231 -25.34 4.84 -5.85
N PHE A 232 -24.77 3.98 -5.01
CA PHE A 232 -23.51 4.26 -4.31
C PHE A 232 -22.30 4.17 -5.22
N GLN A 233 -22.30 3.21 -6.17
CA GLN A 233 -21.23 3.10 -7.17
C GLN A 233 -21.18 4.34 -8.07
N ASP A 234 -22.33 4.79 -8.56
CA ASP A 234 -22.46 6.00 -9.40
C ASP A 234 -21.97 7.25 -8.65
N ALA A 235 -22.34 7.38 -7.37
CA ALA A 235 -21.86 8.50 -6.55
C ALA A 235 -20.34 8.48 -6.34
N ARG A 236 -19.74 7.32 -6.19
CA ARG A 236 -18.26 7.17 -6.09
C ARG A 236 -17.57 7.51 -7.39
N LEU A 237 -18.12 7.06 -8.53
CA LEU A 237 -17.62 7.42 -9.85
C LEU A 237 -17.68 8.92 -10.09
N GLU A 238 -18.82 9.54 -9.82
CA GLU A 238 -19.01 10.99 -9.92
C GLU A 238 -17.98 11.75 -9.06
N LEU A 239 -17.78 11.34 -7.81
CA LEU A 239 -16.77 11.92 -6.96
C LEU A 239 -15.36 11.75 -7.54
N SER A 240 -15.02 10.56 -8.04
CA SER A 240 -13.72 10.28 -8.65
C SER A 240 -13.47 11.14 -9.90
N GLU A 241 -14.46 11.26 -10.79
CA GLU A 241 -14.38 12.14 -11.96
C GLU A 241 -14.16 13.61 -11.59
N ILE A 242 -14.80 14.02 -10.51
CA ILE A 242 -14.69 15.37 -9.99
C ILE A 242 -13.29 15.63 -9.38
N LEU A 243 -12.74 14.68 -8.63
CA LEU A 243 -11.44 14.81 -7.95
C LEU A 243 -10.26 14.74 -8.92
N TYR A 244 -10.32 13.82 -9.89
CA TYR A 244 -9.20 13.51 -10.78
C TYR A 244 -9.37 14.06 -12.20
N GLY A 245 -10.52 14.69 -12.51
CA GLY A 245 -10.83 15.32 -13.79
C GLY A 245 -11.22 14.33 -14.89
N LYS A 246 -12.02 14.81 -15.86
CA LYS A 246 -12.47 14.01 -17.02
C LYS A 246 -11.34 13.48 -17.93
N LYS A 247 -10.10 13.90 -17.74
CA LYS A 247 -8.93 13.40 -18.48
C LYS A 247 -8.52 11.97 -18.09
N GLY A 248 -9.07 11.43 -17.01
CA GLY A 248 -8.99 10.01 -16.68
C GLY A 248 -10.12 9.18 -17.28
N SER A 249 -10.91 9.75 -18.18
CA SER A 249 -12.11 9.15 -18.78
C SER A 249 -11.86 8.13 -19.89
N SER A 250 -10.75 7.44 -19.91
CA SER A 250 -10.75 6.06 -20.36
C SER A 250 -11.30 5.11 -19.26
N MET A 251 -11.95 5.63 -18.23
CA MET A 251 -12.85 4.85 -17.40
C MET A 251 -14.16 4.60 -18.19
N ILE A 252 -14.10 3.70 -19.15
CA ILE A 252 -15.19 2.77 -19.43
C ILE A 252 -15.67 2.32 -18.06
N PRO A 253 -16.99 2.40 -17.71
CA PRO A 253 -17.49 1.87 -16.47
C PRO A 253 -16.84 0.52 -16.24
N ALA A 254 -16.02 0.41 -15.21
CA ALA A 254 -15.19 -0.79 -15.04
C ALA A 254 -16.17 -1.97 -15.06
N GLU A 255 -16.02 -2.86 -16.01
CA GLU A 255 -16.88 -4.03 -16.11
C GLU A 255 -16.98 -4.67 -14.72
N ARG A 256 -18.17 -5.07 -14.31
CA ARG A 256 -18.42 -5.55 -12.93
C ARG A 256 -17.40 -6.58 -12.46
N TRP A 257 -16.95 -7.45 -13.35
CA TRP A 257 -15.95 -8.46 -13.03
C TRP A 257 -14.62 -7.86 -12.55
N ARG A 258 -14.21 -6.71 -13.10
CA ARG A 258 -12.95 -6.04 -12.68
C ARG A 258 -13.07 -5.51 -11.26
N LYS A 259 -14.20 -4.87 -10.96
CA LYS A 259 -14.48 -4.43 -9.58
C LYS A 259 -14.47 -5.61 -8.61
N CYS A 260 -15.17 -6.68 -8.94
CA CYS A 260 -15.26 -7.85 -8.07
C CYS A 260 -13.91 -8.56 -7.93
N LEU A 261 -13.09 -8.58 -8.97
CA LEU A 261 -11.73 -9.11 -8.90
C LEU A 261 -10.85 -8.24 -8.00
N THR A 262 -10.95 -6.91 -8.09
CA THR A 262 -10.22 -5.98 -7.23
C THR A 262 -10.62 -6.15 -5.76
N ASP A 263 -11.90 -6.22 -5.46
CA ASP A 263 -12.40 -6.43 -4.09
C ASP A 263 -11.95 -7.80 -3.54
N THR A 264 -12.04 -8.86 -4.34
CA THR A 264 -11.57 -10.19 -3.96
C THR A 264 -10.06 -10.19 -3.73
N SER A 265 -9.29 -9.51 -4.57
CA SER A 265 -7.83 -9.37 -4.42
C SER A 265 -7.46 -8.66 -3.12
N SER A 266 -8.22 -7.64 -2.72
CA SER A 266 -7.94 -6.89 -1.50
C SER A 266 -8.13 -7.72 -0.22
N PHE A 267 -9.08 -8.64 -0.20
CA PHE A 267 -9.37 -9.48 0.96
C PHE A 267 -8.70 -10.85 0.93
N PHE A 268 -8.43 -11.39 -0.25
CA PHE A 268 -7.90 -12.74 -0.47
C PHE A 268 -6.57 -12.74 -1.23
N GLU A 269 -5.74 -11.73 -1.03
CA GLU A 269 -4.46 -11.61 -1.74
C GLU A 269 -3.61 -12.89 -1.69
N PRO A 270 -3.40 -13.56 -0.53
CA PRO A 270 -2.62 -14.79 -0.50
C PRO A 270 -3.22 -15.92 -1.35
N VAL A 271 -4.54 -15.99 -1.41
CA VAL A 271 -5.25 -17.01 -2.21
C VAL A 271 -5.08 -16.76 -3.70
N LEU A 272 -5.36 -15.52 -4.15
CA LEU A 272 -5.21 -15.16 -5.56
C LEU A 272 -3.75 -15.19 -5.99
N GLY A 273 -2.85 -14.78 -5.11
CA GLY A 273 -1.41 -14.86 -5.36
C GLY A 273 -0.95 -16.28 -5.59
N GLN A 274 -1.40 -17.23 -4.76
CA GLN A 274 -1.10 -18.66 -4.95
C GLN A 274 -1.63 -19.16 -6.30
N MET A 275 -2.88 -18.86 -6.64
CA MET A 275 -3.49 -19.28 -7.90
C MET A 275 -2.72 -18.72 -9.11
N ILE A 276 -2.41 -17.44 -9.10
CA ILE A 276 -1.73 -16.76 -10.20
C ILE A 276 -0.31 -17.29 -10.35
N VAL A 277 0.45 -17.39 -9.28
CA VAL A 277 1.82 -17.89 -9.29
C VAL A 277 1.89 -19.31 -9.85
N GLN A 278 0.98 -20.19 -9.45
CA GLN A 278 0.91 -21.55 -9.97
C GLN A 278 0.63 -21.59 -11.48
N GLU A 279 -0.13 -20.63 -12.00
CA GLU A 279 -0.48 -20.57 -13.42
C GLU A 279 0.61 -19.93 -14.28
N ILE A 280 1.19 -18.79 -13.83
CA ILE A 280 2.04 -17.95 -14.69
C ILE A 280 3.55 -18.02 -14.37
N PHE A 281 3.94 -18.62 -13.27
CA PHE A 281 5.33 -18.60 -12.80
C PHE A 281 5.88 -20.00 -12.50
N PRO A 282 6.22 -20.79 -13.56
CA PRO A 282 6.79 -22.12 -13.40
C PRO A 282 8.15 -22.07 -12.69
N GLN A 283 8.53 -23.15 -12.04
CA GLN A 283 9.83 -23.29 -11.36
C GLN A 283 11.02 -23.07 -12.30
N GLN A 284 10.88 -23.41 -13.56
CA GLN A 284 11.92 -23.17 -14.58
C GLN A 284 12.16 -21.66 -14.81
N THR A 285 11.09 -20.87 -14.85
CA THR A 285 11.18 -19.40 -14.92
C THR A 285 11.89 -18.84 -13.71
N LYS A 286 11.57 -19.32 -12.52
CA LYS A 286 12.24 -18.89 -11.29
C LYS A 286 13.73 -19.18 -11.31
N LYS A 287 14.13 -20.38 -11.73
CA LYS A 287 15.55 -20.76 -11.86
C LYS A 287 16.31 -19.85 -12.83
N LEU A 288 15.73 -19.60 -14.01
CA LEU A 288 16.37 -18.71 -14.99
C LEU A 288 16.50 -17.29 -14.45
N ALA A 289 15.47 -16.78 -13.81
CA ALA A 289 15.49 -15.45 -13.19
C ALA A 289 16.57 -15.34 -12.10
N GLU A 290 16.70 -16.34 -11.25
CA GLU A 290 17.75 -16.41 -10.22
C GLU A 290 19.15 -16.45 -10.84
N GLN A 291 19.35 -17.20 -11.91
CA GLN A 291 20.62 -17.25 -12.64
C GLN A 291 20.95 -15.90 -13.30
N MET A 292 19.97 -15.25 -13.92
CA MET A 292 20.13 -13.91 -14.50
C MET A 292 20.52 -12.89 -13.43
N PHE A 293 19.85 -12.90 -12.31
CA PHE A 293 20.15 -11.97 -11.21
C PHE A 293 21.55 -12.20 -10.62
N SER A 294 21.95 -13.46 -10.45
CA SER A 294 23.31 -13.81 -10.01
C SER A 294 24.37 -13.27 -10.99
N GLU A 295 24.14 -13.39 -12.29
CA GLU A 295 25.05 -12.84 -13.30
C GLU A 295 25.12 -11.30 -13.24
N ILE A 296 24.01 -10.65 -12.96
CA ILE A 296 23.94 -9.18 -12.78
C ILE A 296 24.69 -8.75 -11.51
N GLN A 297 24.56 -9.49 -10.40
CA GLN A 297 25.36 -9.24 -9.19
C GLN A 297 26.87 -9.39 -9.46
N ASP A 298 27.27 -10.44 -10.15
CA ASP A 298 28.68 -10.67 -10.49
C ASP A 298 29.23 -9.57 -11.40
N ALA A 299 28.43 -9.09 -12.35
CA ALA A 299 28.81 -7.97 -13.21
C ALA A 299 29.01 -6.68 -12.40
N LEU A 300 28.15 -6.42 -11.43
CA LEU A 300 28.31 -5.27 -10.53
C LEU A 300 29.57 -5.39 -9.68
N TYR A 301 29.85 -6.58 -9.14
CA TYR A 301 31.07 -6.83 -8.37
C TYR A 301 32.34 -6.48 -9.16
N GLY A 302 32.41 -6.94 -10.41
CA GLY A 302 33.54 -6.62 -11.28
C GLY A 302 33.64 -5.13 -11.63
N GLN A 303 32.50 -4.46 -11.74
CA GLN A 303 32.46 -3.04 -12.07
C GLN A 303 32.91 -2.16 -10.91
N LEU A 304 32.68 -2.55 -9.65
CA LEU A 304 33.13 -1.80 -8.47
C LEU A 304 34.65 -1.57 -8.45
N ASP A 305 35.42 -2.50 -8.99
CA ASP A 305 36.89 -2.39 -9.06
C ASP A 305 37.37 -1.31 -10.04
N GLN A 306 36.49 -0.81 -10.92
CA GLN A 306 36.79 0.16 -11.95
C GLN A 306 36.31 1.59 -11.63
N LEU A 307 35.61 1.79 -10.49
CA LEU A 307 35.08 3.08 -10.11
C LEU A 307 36.16 3.95 -9.46
N GLU A 308 36.54 5.05 -10.14
CA GLU A 308 37.62 5.96 -9.70
C GLU A 308 37.30 6.71 -8.41
N TRP A 309 36.02 6.94 -8.11
CA TRP A 309 35.61 7.65 -6.92
C TRP A 309 35.56 6.77 -5.65
N MET A 310 35.69 5.45 -5.79
CA MET A 310 35.79 4.52 -4.67
C MET A 310 37.27 4.26 -4.32
N ASP A 311 37.64 4.54 -3.07
CA ASP A 311 38.86 3.99 -2.51
C ASP A 311 38.70 2.50 -2.14
N GLU A 312 39.78 1.86 -1.72
CA GLU A 312 39.73 0.42 -1.40
C GLU A 312 38.77 0.10 -0.25
N GLN A 313 38.71 0.96 0.78
CA GLN A 313 37.78 0.78 1.90
C GLN A 313 36.33 0.86 1.43
N THR A 314 35.98 1.90 0.70
CA THR A 314 34.62 2.09 0.14
C THR A 314 34.24 0.93 -0.77
N ARG A 315 35.18 0.45 -1.58
CA ARG A 315 34.97 -0.69 -2.49
C ARG A 315 34.66 -1.98 -1.74
N GLN A 316 35.38 -2.27 -0.66
CA GLN A 316 35.09 -3.43 0.19
C GLN A 316 33.75 -3.31 0.91
N GLU A 317 33.42 -2.14 1.43
CA GLU A 317 32.11 -1.86 2.04
C GLU A 317 30.97 -2.06 1.03
N ALA A 318 31.12 -1.56 -0.19
CA ALA A 318 30.15 -1.75 -1.27
C ALA A 318 29.96 -3.23 -1.64
N LYS A 319 31.05 -4.00 -1.73
CA LYS A 319 30.99 -5.45 -1.97
C LYS A 319 30.25 -6.20 -0.86
N VAL A 320 30.45 -5.81 0.39
CA VAL A 320 29.72 -6.37 1.53
C VAL A 320 28.23 -6.06 1.45
N LEU A 321 27.85 -4.82 1.08
CA LEU A 321 26.45 -4.44 0.88
C LEU A 321 25.78 -5.34 -0.17
N VAL A 322 26.39 -5.51 -1.32
CA VAL A 322 25.85 -6.37 -2.39
C VAL A 322 25.73 -7.82 -1.93
N SER A 323 26.73 -8.35 -1.20
CA SER A 323 26.71 -9.74 -0.75
C SER A 323 25.65 -10.04 0.31
N ARG A 324 25.23 -9.03 1.08
CA ARG A 324 24.20 -9.16 2.12
C ARG A 324 22.79 -8.89 1.61
N LEU A 325 22.66 -8.48 0.36
CA LEU A 325 21.37 -8.19 -0.24
C LEU A 325 20.49 -9.44 -0.27
N GLN A 326 19.29 -9.32 0.25
CA GLN A 326 18.29 -10.37 0.11
C GLN A 326 17.54 -10.19 -1.21
N VAL A 327 17.25 -11.30 -1.86
CA VAL A 327 16.60 -11.32 -3.17
C VAL A 327 15.37 -12.21 -3.11
N GLU A 328 14.22 -11.66 -3.45
CA GLU A 328 12.99 -12.43 -3.59
C GLU A 328 12.45 -12.31 -5.02
N ILE A 329 12.25 -13.45 -5.65
CA ILE A 329 11.83 -13.56 -7.05
C ILE A 329 10.56 -14.38 -7.13
N GLY A 330 9.52 -13.79 -7.70
CA GLY A 330 8.26 -14.42 -8.04
C GLY A 330 7.18 -14.25 -6.99
N TYR A 331 7.42 -14.72 -5.77
CA TYR A 331 6.41 -14.74 -4.71
C TYR A 331 7.04 -14.90 -3.32
N PRO A 332 6.36 -14.43 -2.26
CA PRO A 332 6.79 -14.71 -0.89
C PRO A 332 6.63 -16.21 -0.59
N ALA A 333 7.63 -16.81 0.06
CA ALA A 333 7.70 -18.26 0.27
C ALA A 333 6.46 -18.87 0.96
N HIS A 334 5.79 -18.12 1.83
CA HIS A 334 4.62 -18.59 2.58
C HIS A 334 3.36 -18.76 1.70
N ILE A 335 3.27 -18.10 0.54
CA ILE A 335 2.06 -18.11 -0.28
C ILE A 335 1.72 -19.49 -0.85
N LEU A 336 2.73 -20.34 -1.05
CA LEU A 336 2.53 -21.72 -1.50
C LEU A 336 2.19 -22.71 -0.37
N GLN A 337 2.22 -22.25 0.88
CA GLN A 337 1.88 -23.06 2.04
C GLN A 337 0.36 -23.04 2.26
N THR A 338 -0.37 -23.88 1.51
CA THR A 338 -1.84 -23.91 1.50
C THR A 338 -2.45 -24.05 2.90
N ALA A 339 -1.84 -24.82 3.79
CA ALA A 339 -2.32 -24.97 5.16
C ALA A 339 -2.28 -23.64 5.94
N LYS A 340 -1.22 -22.84 5.77
CA LYS A 340 -1.13 -21.52 6.41
C LYS A 340 -2.13 -20.54 5.82
N VAL A 341 -2.28 -20.52 4.51
CA VAL A 341 -3.28 -19.66 3.84
C VAL A 341 -4.69 -20.04 4.31
N ASN A 342 -5.03 -21.32 4.42
CA ASN A 342 -6.32 -21.75 4.93
C ASN A 342 -6.56 -21.33 6.39
N LEU A 343 -5.51 -21.33 7.21
CA LEU A 343 -5.59 -20.94 8.63
C LEU A 343 -5.96 -19.46 8.78
N GLU A 344 -5.46 -18.58 7.90
CA GLU A 344 -5.79 -17.16 7.91
C GLU A 344 -7.29 -16.88 7.74
N TYR A 345 -8.00 -17.76 7.04
CA TYR A 345 -9.43 -17.60 6.71
C TYR A 345 -10.33 -18.63 7.43
N GLN A 346 -9.81 -19.37 8.40
CA GLN A 346 -10.58 -20.46 9.04
C GLN A 346 -11.88 -19.98 9.69
N ASN A 347 -11.88 -18.80 10.31
CA ASN A 347 -13.02 -18.21 11.00
C ASN A 347 -13.94 -17.38 10.09
N LEU A 348 -13.60 -17.26 8.81
CA LEU A 348 -14.38 -16.49 7.85
C LEU A 348 -15.52 -17.35 7.31
N GLU A 349 -16.74 -16.86 7.46
CA GLU A 349 -17.93 -17.44 6.83
C GLU A 349 -18.36 -16.54 5.67
N ILE A 350 -18.51 -17.12 4.50
CA ILE A 350 -18.97 -16.45 3.28
C ILE A 350 -20.26 -17.12 2.80
N ASN A 351 -21.22 -16.26 2.44
CA ASN A 351 -22.49 -16.69 1.85
C ASN A 351 -22.67 -15.99 0.50
N GLU A 352 -22.89 -16.75 -0.57
CA GLU A 352 -23.07 -16.21 -1.92
C GLU A 352 -24.26 -15.24 -2.05
N ASP A 353 -25.21 -15.30 -1.12
CA ASP A 353 -26.42 -14.47 -1.14
C ASP A 353 -26.29 -13.11 -0.44
N THR A 354 -25.17 -12.85 0.25
CA THR A 354 -25.03 -11.69 1.14
C THR A 354 -23.71 -10.96 0.96
N PHE A 355 -23.52 -10.32 -0.21
CA PHE A 355 -22.27 -9.64 -0.53
C PHE A 355 -21.87 -8.58 0.51
N PHE A 356 -22.81 -7.75 0.95
CA PHE A 356 -22.54 -6.72 1.97
C PHE A 356 -22.00 -7.33 3.28
N LEU A 357 -22.66 -8.39 3.79
CA LEU A 357 -22.20 -9.06 5.00
C LEU A 357 -20.87 -9.80 4.80
N ASN A 358 -20.61 -10.29 3.60
CA ASN A 358 -19.32 -10.87 3.25
C ASN A 358 -18.19 -9.85 3.35
N VAL A 359 -18.41 -8.62 2.88
CA VAL A 359 -17.43 -7.52 3.01
C VAL A 359 -17.20 -7.21 4.48
N VAL A 360 -18.23 -7.10 5.29
CA VAL A 360 -18.12 -6.85 6.74
C VAL A 360 -17.32 -7.99 7.43
N ALA A 361 -17.59 -9.24 7.08
CA ALA A 361 -16.85 -10.37 7.61
C ALA A 361 -15.37 -10.35 7.21
N CYS A 362 -15.06 -9.99 5.97
CA CYS A 362 -13.69 -9.85 5.49
C CYS A 362 -12.93 -8.71 6.21
N LEU A 363 -13.57 -7.60 6.49
CA LEU A 363 -12.97 -6.50 7.27
C LEU A 363 -12.58 -6.98 8.69
N LYS A 364 -13.42 -7.82 9.30
CA LYS A 364 -13.12 -8.42 10.60
C LYS A 364 -11.88 -9.34 10.53
N VAL A 365 -11.74 -10.14 9.49
CA VAL A 365 -10.59 -11.03 9.29
C VAL A 365 -9.30 -10.23 9.08
N LEU A 366 -9.33 -9.12 8.35
CA LEU A 366 -8.17 -8.23 8.22
C LEU A 366 -7.69 -7.72 9.59
N ARG A 367 -8.60 -7.39 10.49
CA ARG A 367 -8.26 -7.00 11.86
C ARG A 367 -7.62 -8.15 12.64
N GLU A 368 -8.20 -9.34 12.57
CA GLU A 368 -7.66 -10.54 13.24
C GLU A 368 -6.26 -10.90 12.72
N ASN A 369 -6.00 -10.73 11.44
CA ASN A 369 -4.69 -10.94 10.84
C ASN A 369 -3.66 -9.91 11.34
N SER A 370 -4.05 -8.69 11.64
CA SER A 370 -3.17 -7.69 12.28
C SER A 370 -2.70 -8.15 13.66
N TYR A 371 -3.60 -8.74 14.45
CA TYR A 371 -3.25 -9.37 15.73
C TYR A 371 -2.21 -10.48 15.57
N MET A 372 -2.41 -11.38 14.60
CA MET A 372 -1.48 -12.47 14.34
C MET A 372 -0.09 -11.96 13.93
N LYS A 373 -0.02 -10.89 13.14
CA LYS A 373 1.25 -10.23 12.79
C LYS A 373 2.00 -9.70 14.02
N LEU A 374 1.29 -9.14 14.97
CA LEU A 374 1.91 -8.59 16.19
C LEU A 374 2.59 -9.68 17.03
N LEU A 375 2.06 -10.90 17.01
CA LEU A 375 2.61 -12.06 17.73
C LEU A 375 3.79 -12.74 17.03
N GLN A 376 4.10 -12.40 15.78
CA GLN A 376 5.21 -13.00 15.05
C GLN A 376 6.55 -12.52 15.61
N HIS A 377 7.38 -13.44 16.12
CA HIS A 377 8.72 -13.15 16.64
C HIS A 377 9.77 -12.92 15.55
N HIS A 378 9.53 -13.42 14.35
CA HIS A 378 10.35 -13.16 13.16
C HIS A 378 9.41 -12.67 12.08
N PRO A 379 9.31 -11.34 11.89
CA PRO A 379 8.47 -10.80 10.84
C PRO A 379 8.94 -11.38 9.50
N GLN A 380 8.09 -12.18 8.89
CA GLN A 380 8.30 -12.55 7.50
C GLN A 380 8.30 -11.25 6.70
N HIS A 381 9.24 -11.12 5.76
CA HIS A 381 9.31 -9.96 4.90
C HIS A 381 7.97 -9.82 4.17
N ASN A 382 7.15 -8.87 4.59
CA ASN A 382 5.92 -8.57 3.90
C ASN A 382 6.28 -7.83 2.61
N TRP A 383 5.89 -8.39 1.50
CA TRP A 383 5.96 -7.70 0.23
C TRP A 383 5.08 -6.46 0.26
N GLN A 384 5.58 -5.36 -0.33
CA GLN A 384 4.84 -4.12 -0.48
C GLN A 384 3.89 -4.15 -1.68
N VAL A 385 4.00 -5.17 -2.51
CA VAL A 385 3.21 -5.37 -3.73
C VAL A 385 2.69 -6.80 -3.80
N SER A 386 1.61 -6.99 -4.53
CA SER A 386 1.05 -8.32 -4.80
C SER A 386 1.96 -9.12 -5.74
N PRO A 387 1.93 -10.47 -5.69
CA PRO A 387 2.75 -11.30 -6.59
C PRO A 387 2.47 -11.10 -8.08
N TRP A 388 1.29 -10.61 -8.44
CA TRP A 388 0.92 -10.30 -9.84
C TRP A 388 1.28 -8.88 -10.28
N ALA A 389 1.86 -8.07 -9.40
CA ALA A 389 2.21 -6.69 -9.72
C ALA A 389 3.30 -6.63 -10.79
N VAL A 390 3.17 -5.65 -11.68
CA VAL A 390 4.19 -5.29 -12.66
C VAL A 390 5.03 -4.15 -12.09
N HIS A 391 5.65 -4.39 -10.95
CA HIS A 391 6.45 -3.42 -10.21
C HIS A 391 7.46 -4.11 -9.32
N SER A 392 8.74 -3.89 -9.58
CA SER A 392 9.85 -4.30 -8.71
C SER A 392 10.22 -3.19 -7.74
N TYR A 393 10.89 -3.51 -6.65
CA TYR A 393 11.35 -2.49 -5.71
C TYR A 393 12.55 -2.96 -4.88
N TYR A 394 13.30 -1.99 -4.38
CA TYR A 394 14.31 -2.15 -3.33
C TYR A 394 13.77 -1.63 -2.00
N SER A 395 13.81 -2.46 -0.98
CA SER A 395 13.43 -2.10 0.39
C SER A 395 14.67 -1.71 1.19
N ILE A 396 14.83 -0.42 1.48
CA ILE A 396 15.90 0.11 2.33
C ILE A 396 15.86 -0.54 3.71
N ARG A 397 14.66 -0.66 4.28
CA ARG A 397 14.45 -1.20 5.63
C ARG A 397 14.93 -2.66 5.77
N HIS A 398 14.68 -3.48 4.76
CA HIS A 398 15.00 -4.90 4.79
C HIS A 398 16.27 -5.27 4.02
N HIS A 399 16.89 -4.29 3.36
CA HIS A 399 18.01 -4.51 2.44
C HIS A 399 17.71 -5.67 1.47
N MET A 400 16.62 -5.52 0.75
CA MET A 400 16.02 -6.58 -0.07
C MET A 400 15.51 -6.02 -1.39
N VAL A 401 15.70 -6.76 -2.47
CA VAL A 401 15.05 -6.51 -3.76
C VAL A 401 13.96 -7.54 -4.01
N VAL A 402 12.87 -7.09 -4.59
CA VAL A 402 11.69 -7.91 -4.88
C VAL A 402 11.31 -7.79 -6.35
N PHE A 403 11.20 -8.94 -7.02
CA PHE A 403 10.76 -9.06 -8.40
C PHE A 403 9.53 -9.97 -8.46
N PRO A 404 8.30 -9.40 -8.47
CA PRO A 404 7.07 -10.18 -8.49
C PRO A 404 6.91 -11.03 -9.75
N ALA A 405 6.17 -12.13 -9.64
CA ALA A 405 5.86 -13.01 -10.77
C ALA A 405 5.25 -12.28 -11.97
N GLY A 406 4.47 -11.22 -11.70
CA GLY A 406 3.87 -10.37 -12.75
C GLY A 406 4.88 -9.70 -13.68
N MET A 407 6.14 -9.55 -13.26
CA MET A 407 7.22 -8.99 -14.08
C MET A 407 7.79 -9.99 -15.10
N PHE A 408 7.58 -11.30 -14.88
CA PHE A 408 8.18 -12.36 -15.70
C PHE A 408 7.24 -12.81 -16.82
N ARG A 409 6.69 -11.85 -17.52
CA ARG A 409 5.84 -12.04 -18.70
C ARG A 409 6.22 -11.08 -19.82
N SER A 410 5.84 -11.44 -21.05
CA SER A 410 5.99 -10.52 -22.19
C SER A 410 5.34 -9.15 -21.89
N PRO A 411 6.01 -8.03 -22.24
CA PRO A 411 7.23 -7.94 -23.03
C PRO A 411 8.54 -8.02 -22.22
N PHE A 412 8.50 -8.13 -20.89
CA PHE A 412 9.69 -8.06 -20.02
C PHE A 412 10.51 -9.33 -20.03
N PHE A 413 9.84 -10.47 -20.14
CA PHE A 413 10.49 -11.78 -20.02
C PHE A 413 9.69 -12.89 -20.72
N HIS A 414 10.40 -13.84 -21.32
CA HIS A 414 9.86 -15.12 -21.75
C HIS A 414 10.98 -16.15 -21.82
N MET A 415 10.69 -17.41 -21.42
CA MET A 415 11.67 -18.50 -21.45
C MET A 415 12.23 -18.74 -22.86
N GLU A 416 11.44 -18.50 -23.89
CA GLU A 416 11.82 -18.70 -25.29
C GLU A 416 12.45 -17.48 -25.97
N PHE A 417 12.50 -16.34 -25.29
CA PHE A 417 13.19 -15.16 -25.83
C PHE A 417 14.69 -15.39 -25.90
N PRO A 418 15.39 -14.79 -26.88
CA PRO A 418 16.83 -14.68 -26.83
C PRO A 418 17.28 -14.05 -25.50
N SER A 419 18.42 -14.49 -24.98
CA SER A 419 18.96 -13.92 -23.72
C SER A 419 19.20 -12.41 -23.84
N ALA A 420 19.59 -11.92 -25.01
CA ALA A 420 19.70 -10.48 -25.29
C ALA A 420 18.42 -9.73 -24.91
N VAL A 421 17.25 -10.23 -25.34
CA VAL A 421 15.95 -9.60 -25.07
C VAL A 421 15.61 -9.66 -23.58
N ASN A 422 15.82 -10.80 -22.92
CA ASN A 422 15.56 -10.92 -21.48
C ASN A 422 16.48 -10.01 -20.65
N PHE A 423 17.77 -9.96 -20.95
CA PHE A 423 18.72 -9.06 -20.27
C PHE A 423 18.45 -7.58 -20.58
N GLY A 424 18.05 -7.25 -21.79
CA GLY A 424 17.71 -5.88 -22.21
C GLY A 424 16.37 -5.38 -21.67
N ALA A 425 15.49 -6.27 -21.24
CA ALA A 425 14.19 -5.94 -20.66
C ALA A 425 14.21 -6.17 -19.13
N ILE A 426 13.82 -7.35 -18.65
CA ILE A 426 13.78 -7.61 -17.19
C ILE A 426 15.17 -7.46 -16.53
N GLY A 427 16.24 -7.78 -17.23
CA GLY A 427 17.59 -7.64 -16.70
C GLY A 427 17.96 -6.21 -16.34
N VAL A 428 17.50 -5.23 -17.10
CA VAL A 428 17.70 -3.80 -16.79
C VAL A 428 16.95 -3.41 -15.53
N PHE A 429 15.73 -3.87 -15.33
CA PHE A 429 14.99 -3.66 -14.09
C PHE A 429 15.64 -4.33 -12.89
N MET A 430 16.17 -5.55 -13.06
CA MET A 430 16.92 -6.24 -12.01
C MET A 430 18.16 -5.46 -11.59
N ALA A 431 18.93 -4.94 -12.55
CA ALA A 431 20.11 -4.13 -12.30
C ALA A 431 19.75 -2.78 -11.68
N HIS A 432 18.68 -2.15 -12.12
CA HIS A 432 18.15 -0.91 -11.54
C HIS A 432 17.90 -1.06 -10.04
N GLU A 433 17.14 -2.06 -9.62
CA GLU A 433 16.85 -2.30 -8.21
C GLU A 433 18.10 -2.66 -7.40
N LEU A 434 19.01 -3.40 -8.00
CA LEU A 434 20.31 -3.73 -7.39
C LEU A 434 21.13 -2.47 -7.10
N LEU A 435 21.13 -1.49 -8.00
CA LEU A 435 21.86 -0.24 -7.83
C LEU A 435 21.28 0.67 -6.75
N HIS A 436 20.01 0.55 -6.42
CA HIS A 436 19.43 1.23 -5.26
C HIS A 436 20.11 0.86 -3.94
N THR A 437 20.83 -0.24 -3.88
CA THR A 437 21.69 -0.60 -2.74
C THR A 437 22.68 0.52 -2.37
N PHE A 438 23.09 1.31 -3.35
CA PHE A 438 24.06 2.40 -3.19
C PHE A 438 23.44 3.79 -3.02
N TYR A 439 22.13 3.88 -2.77
CA TYR A 439 21.44 5.16 -2.59
C TYR A 439 22.13 6.09 -1.58
N GLY A 440 22.69 5.52 -0.52
CA GLY A 440 23.37 6.27 0.52
C GLY A 440 24.61 7.03 0.03
N TYR A 441 25.32 6.52 -0.97
CA TYR A 441 26.49 7.20 -1.53
C TYR A 441 26.13 8.47 -2.32
N VAL A 442 24.95 8.50 -2.91
CA VAL A 442 24.47 9.59 -3.77
C VAL A 442 23.83 10.72 -2.95
N LEU A 443 23.38 10.41 -1.72
CA LEU A 443 22.80 11.41 -0.83
C LEU A 443 23.86 12.43 -0.35
N PRO A 444 23.46 13.70 -0.10
CA PRO A 444 24.37 14.72 0.42
C PRO A 444 25.05 14.23 1.71
N GLY A 445 26.39 14.22 1.71
CA GLY A 445 27.17 13.74 2.86
C GLY A 445 27.15 12.22 3.09
N GLY A 446 26.59 11.45 2.18
CA GLY A 446 26.37 10.00 2.36
C GLY A 446 27.61 9.11 2.29
N CYS A 447 28.68 9.54 1.64
CA CYS A 447 29.92 8.78 1.55
C CYS A 447 31.08 9.55 2.20
N HIS A 448 31.51 9.09 3.37
CA HIS A 448 32.59 9.76 4.12
C HIS A 448 33.98 9.32 3.68
N THR A 449 34.12 8.15 3.09
CA THR A 449 35.37 7.52 2.64
C THR A 449 35.65 7.71 1.16
N CYS A 450 34.69 8.19 0.37
CA CYS A 450 34.81 8.39 -1.07
C CYS A 450 35.72 9.56 -1.44
N ASN A 451 36.29 9.49 -2.65
CA ASN A 451 36.78 10.70 -3.32
C ASN A 451 35.60 11.60 -3.70
N ARG A 452 35.26 12.53 -2.79
CA ARG A 452 34.09 13.39 -2.91
C ARG A 452 34.08 14.25 -4.17
N SER A 453 35.25 14.72 -4.60
CA SER A 453 35.37 15.54 -5.81
C SER A 453 35.01 14.74 -7.05
N ALA A 454 35.52 13.52 -7.18
CA ALA A 454 35.23 12.64 -8.31
C ALA A 454 33.76 12.18 -8.30
N LEU A 455 33.20 11.84 -7.14
CA LEU A 455 31.80 11.47 -7.00
C LEU A 455 30.87 12.63 -7.35
N GLN A 456 31.15 13.84 -6.83
CA GLN A 456 30.35 15.03 -7.11
C GLN A 456 30.36 15.39 -8.59
N LYS A 457 31.51 15.28 -9.24
CA LYS A 457 31.64 15.51 -10.70
C LYS A 457 30.76 14.53 -11.50
N SER A 458 30.71 13.27 -11.08
CA SER A 458 29.84 12.26 -11.71
C SER A 458 28.36 12.56 -11.48
N ILE A 459 27.98 12.99 -10.27
CA ILE A 459 26.62 13.40 -9.94
C ILE A 459 26.20 14.62 -10.78
N ASP A 460 27.03 15.66 -10.84
CA ASP A 460 26.74 16.87 -11.59
C ASP A 460 26.56 16.57 -13.09
N CYS A 461 27.43 15.72 -13.65
CA CYS A 461 27.31 15.28 -15.04
C CYS A 461 25.98 14.57 -15.31
N LEU A 462 25.54 13.70 -14.39
CA LEU A 462 24.27 12.99 -14.54
C LEU A 462 23.06 13.93 -14.41
N VAL A 463 23.10 14.86 -13.46
CA VAL A 463 22.06 15.90 -13.29
C VAL A 463 21.95 16.74 -14.56
N GLU A 464 23.05 17.28 -15.07
CA GLU A 464 23.07 18.08 -16.31
C GLU A 464 22.57 17.29 -17.51
N HIS A 465 22.95 16.02 -17.62
CA HIS A 465 22.50 15.15 -18.70
C HIS A 465 20.97 15.02 -18.73
N TYR A 466 20.34 14.74 -17.60
CA TYR A 466 18.87 14.61 -17.51
C TYR A 466 18.14 15.95 -17.66
N GLU A 467 18.71 17.04 -17.20
CA GLU A 467 18.16 18.39 -17.38
C GLU A 467 18.25 18.90 -18.84
N SER A 468 19.13 18.31 -19.65
CA SER A 468 19.28 18.65 -21.07
C SER A 468 18.15 18.15 -21.96
N TYR A 469 17.30 17.23 -21.47
CA TYR A 469 16.19 16.71 -22.26
C TYR A 469 15.12 17.77 -22.53
N ARG A 470 14.46 17.65 -23.69
CA ARG A 470 13.41 18.57 -24.15
C ARG A 470 12.27 18.76 -23.13
N PHE A 471 11.94 17.70 -22.38
CA PHE A 471 11.02 17.79 -21.27
C PHE A 471 11.82 18.20 -20.02
N LYS A 472 11.44 19.31 -19.40
CA LYS A 472 12.12 19.82 -18.20
C LYS A 472 12.03 18.81 -17.05
N VAL A 473 13.05 18.01 -16.91
CA VAL A 473 13.24 17.11 -15.79
C VAL A 473 14.08 17.81 -14.74
N ASN A 474 13.69 17.74 -13.48
CA ASN A 474 14.54 18.20 -12.38
C ASN A 474 15.52 17.07 -12.03
N GLY A 475 16.72 17.10 -12.62
CA GLY A 475 17.73 16.04 -12.47
C GLY A 475 18.19 15.81 -11.05
N THR A 476 18.16 16.83 -10.20
CA THR A 476 18.48 16.70 -8.77
C THR A 476 17.38 15.95 -8.03
N PHE A 477 16.12 16.24 -8.32
CA PHE A 477 14.96 15.56 -7.69
C PHE A 477 14.87 14.09 -8.08
N THR A 478 15.19 13.75 -9.33
CA THR A 478 15.11 12.39 -9.86
C THR A 478 16.44 11.62 -9.80
N LEU A 479 17.45 12.16 -9.13
CA LEU A 479 18.83 11.66 -9.17
C LEU A 479 18.99 10.19 -8.79
N LEU A 480 18.29 9.72 -7.75
CA LEU A 480 18.40 8.33 -7.29
C LEU A 480 17.90 7.34 -8.36
N GLU A 481 16.80 7.66 -9.00
CA GLU A 481 16.24 6.84 -10.09
C GLU A 481 17.11 6.93 -11.35
N ASN A 482 17.58 8.13 -11.70
CA ASN A 482 18.44 8.35 -12.86
C ASN A 482 19.78 7.59 -12.73
N THR A 483 20.33 7.56 -11.53
CA THR A 483 21.55 6.78 -11.23
C THR A 483 21.31 5.29 -11.41
N ALA A 484 20.19 4.80 -10.87
CA ALA A 484 19.81 3.39 -10.99
C ALA A 484 19.52 2.99 -12.45
N ASP A 485 18.87 3.85 -13.23
CA ASP A 485 18.60 3.60 -14.66
C ASP A 485 19.88 3.54 -15.48
N THR A 486 20.74 4.54 -15.35
CA THR A 486 21.97 4.66 -16.14
C THR A 486 22.95 3.56 -15.80
N GLY A 487 23.19 3.34 -14.52
CA GLY A 487 24.07 2.26 -14.06
C GLY A 487 23.47 0.88 -14.32
N GLY A 488 22.17 0.74 -14.17
CA GLY A 488 21.44 -0.51 -14.40
C GLY A 488 21.55 -1.00 -15.83
N LEU A 489 21.39 -0.10 -16.80
CA LEU A 489 21.58 -0.44 -18.22
C LEU A 489 23.00 -0.94 -18.50
N THR A 490 24.00 -0.27 -17.96
CA THR A 490 25.41 -0.64 -18.12
C THR A 490 25.71 -2.03 -17.51
N ILE A 491 25.24 -2.26 -16.30
CA ILE A 491 25.45 -3.53 -15.58
C ILE A 491 24.69 -4.68 -16.24
N ALA A 492 23.46 -4.47 -16.68
CA ALA A 492 22.68 -5.47 -17.40
C ALA A 492 23.37 -5.89 -18.71
N TYR A 493 23.90 -4.93 -19.46
CA TYR A 493 24.65 -5.23 -20.68
C TYR A 493 25.93 -6.01 -20.39
N GLN A 494 26.70 -5.63 -19.38
CA GLN A 494 27.90 -6.38 -18.98
C GLN A 494 27.55 -7.80 -18.51
N ALA A 495 26.47 -7.96 -17.76
CA ALA A 495 25.97 -9.26 -17.35
C ALA A 495 25.59 -10.14 -18.55
N TYR A 496 24.92 -9.55 -19.55
CA TYR A 496 24.61 -10.23 -20.80
C TYR A 496 25.87 -10.69 -21.54
N LYS A 497 26.89 -9.83 -21.65
CA LYS A 497 28.17 -10.20 -22.29
C LYS A 497 28.87 -11.34 -21.53
N ASN A 498 28.84 -11.35 -20.21
CA ASN A 498 29.35 -12.44 -19.38
C ASN A 498 28.56 -13.73 -19.56
N TRP A 499 27.23 -13.62 -19.67
CA TRP A 499 26.33 -14.75 -19.96
C TRP A 499 26.67 -15.44 -21.27
N LEU A 500 26.95 -14.68 -22.33
CA LEU A 500 27.34 -15.20 -23.63
C LEU A 500 28.63 -16.04 -23.64
N LYS A 501 29.54 -15.83 -22.68
CA LYS A 501 30.75 -16.64 -22.52
C LYS A 501 30.45 -18.07 -22.05
N LYS A 502 29.30 -18.26 -21.41
CA LYS A 502 28.89 -19.53 -20.78
C LYS A 502 27.71 -20.20 -21.49
N HIS A 503 26.95 -19.47 -22.28
CA HIS A 503 25.71 -19.93 -22.88
C HIS A 503 25.66 -19.59 -24.37
N LYS A 504 25.04 -20.49 -25.14
CA LYS A 504 24.76 -20.26 -26.55
C LYS A 504 23.57 -19.36 -26.74
N GLU A 505 23.69 -18.27 -27.51
CA GLU A 505 22.59 -17.40 -27.82
C GLU A 505 21.62 -18.05 -28.81
N LYS A 506 20.33 -17.79 -28.63
CA LYS A 506 19.28 -18.16 -29.57
C LYS A 506 19.29 -17.17 -30.73
N ASN A 507 19.43 -17.69 -31.94
CA ASN A 507 19.32 -16.87 -33.14
C ASN A 507 17.84 -16.64 -33.50
N LEU A 508 17.49 -15.39 -33.86
CA LEU A 508 16.22 -15.07 -34.45
C LEU A 508 16.40 -15.05 -36.00
N PRO A 509 16.00 -16.12 -36.71
CA PRO A 509 16.14 -16.16 -38.14
C PRO A 509 15.28 -15.06 -38.79
N LYS A 510 15.83 -14.36 -39.78
CA LYS A 510 15.17 -13.34 -40.61
C LYS A 510 15.02 -11.93 -39.98
N ILE A 511 15.52 -11.66 -38.80
CA ILE A 511 15.43 -10.30 -38.20
C ILE A 511 16.64 -9.45 -38.61
N GLY A 512 17.80 -10.05 -38.83
CA GLY A 512 19.01 -9.34 -39.30
C GLY A 512 19.63 -8.40 -38.28
N LEU A 513 19.26 -8.53 -36.98
CA LEU A 513 19.82 -7.76 -35.90
C LEU A 513 20.96 -8.50 -35.22
N SER A 514 22.00 -7.78 -34.81
CA SER A 514 23.04 -8.32 -33.97
C SER A 514 22.53 -8.59 -32.54
N HIS A 515 23.28 -9.39 -31.77
CA HIS A 515 22.92 -9.63 -30.36
C HIS A 515 22.88 -8.33 -29.55
N ASP A 516 23.80 -7.40 -29.78
CA ASP A 516 23.80 -6.10 -29.14
C ASP A 516 22.57 -5.26 -29.51
N GLN A 517 22.20 -5.27 -30.79
CA GLN A 517 20.97 -4.58 -31.25
C GLN A 517 19.70 -5.21 -30.68
N LEU A 518 19.70 -6.51 -30.38
CA LEU A 518 18.56 -7.16 -29.72
C LEU A 518 18.49 -6.82 -28.23
N PHE A 519 19.62 -6.50 -27.60
CA PHE A 519 19.65 -6.06 -26.20
C PHE A 519 19.05 -4.66 -26.07
N TYR A 520 19.46 -3.70 -26.91
CA TYR A 520 18.98 -2.32 -26.91
C TYR A 520 17.66 -2.15 -27.69
#